data_02e199b994cf7fae8d0971caf04bd209
#
_entry.id   02e199b994cf7fae8d0971caf04bd209
#
_cell.length_a   1.000
_cell.length_b   1.000
_cell.length_c   1.000
_cell.angle_alpha   90.00
_cell.angle_beta   90.00
_cell.angle_gamma   90.00
#
_symmetry.space_group_name_H-M   'P 1'
#
loop_
_entity.id
_entity.type
_entity.pdbx_description
1 polymer ?
#
loop_
_entity_poly.entity_id
_entity_poly.type
_entity_poly.pdbx_seq_one_letter_code
_entity_poly.pdbx_strand_id
1 'polypeptide(L)'
;MALYRAFQAFRPEKSKQALIPALPYDVMNSDEAKEMVKDNPYSFLHIDKAEIDLPKGTDIYSDEVYRKAKENLENLEKTGALIQDKKPCFYIYRQIMNGRSQTGIVGCASID
;
A
#
# COMPACT_ATOMS: atom_id res chain seq x y z
N MET A 1 -5.19 1.53 28.35
CA MET A 1 -5.08 0.15 27.81
C MET A 1 -5.52 0.13 26.37
N ALA A 2 -4.69 -0.34 25.46
CA ALA A 2 -5.02 -0.44 24.05
C ALA A 2 -6.07 -1.55 23.81
N LEU A 3 -7.04 -1.25 22.97
CA LEU A 3 -8.00 -2.24 22.48
C LEU A 3 -7.49 -2.77 21.14
N TYR A 4 -7.61 -4.09 20.96
CA TYR A 4 -7.17 -4.78 19.75
C TYR A 4 -8.39 -5.42 19.08
N ARG A 5 -8.65 -5.06 17.83
CA ARG A 5 -9.87 -5.46 17.11
C ARG A 5 -9.60 -6.05 15.76
N ALA A 6 -10.51 -6.90 15.32
CA ALA A 6 -10.60 -7.33 13.93
C ALA A 6 -11.01 -6.14 13.04
N PHE A 7 -10.69 -6.20 11.76
CA PHE A 7 -11.05 -5.17 10.80
C PHE A 7 -11.29 -5.76 9.42
N GLN A 8 -11.90 -4.96 8.54
CA GLN A 8 -12.16 -5.36 7.16
C GLN A 8 -11.04 -4.83 6.28
N ALA A 9 -10.04 -5.65 6.01
CA ALA A 9 -8.89 -5.24 5.20
C ALA A 9 -9.24 -5.15 3.73
N PHE A 10 -8.55 -4.24 3.03
CA PHE A 10 -8.47 -4.28 1.58
C PHE A 10 -7.32 -5.19 1.18
N ARG A 11 -7.60 -6.17 0.34
CA ARG A 11 -6.59 -7.10 -0.14
C ARG A 11 -6.52 -7.09 -1.66
N PRO A 12 -5.35 -7.34 -2.27
CA PRO A 12 -5.23 -7.41 -3.71
C PRO A 12 -6.15 -8.49 -4.30
N GLU A 13 -6.81 -8.14 -5.41
CA GLU A 13 -7.47 -9.15 -6.23
C GLU A 13 -6.41 -10.16 -6.70
N LYS A 14 -6.79 -11.42 -6.86
CA LYS A 14 -5.86 -12.52 -7.08
C LYS A 14 -4.89 -12.28 -8.24
N SER A 15 -5.37 -11.72 -9.35
CA SER A 15 -4.53 -11.46 -10.52
C SER A 15 -3.57 -10.28 -10.33
N LYS A 16 -3.73 -9.49 -9.24
CA LYS A 16 -2.93 -8.30 -8.94
C LYS A 16 -1.98 -8.49 -7.77
N GLN A 17 -1.96 -9.67 -7.16
CA GLN A 17 -1.15 -9.94 -5.96
C GLN A 17 0.35 -9.67 -6.14
N ALA A 18 0.87 -9.88 -7.33
CA ALA A 18 2.29 -9.65 -7.63
C ALA A 18 2.57 -8.21 -8.05
N LEU A 19 1.56 -7.42 -8.39
CA LEU A 19 1.71 -6.08 -8.94
C LEU A 19 1.59 -4.97 -7.90
N ILE A 20 0.77 -5.17 -6.87
CA ILE A 20 0.48 -4.16 -5.86
C ILE A 20 1.58 -4.00 -4.82
N PRO A 21 2.13 -5.08 -4.23
CA PRO A 21 3.18 -4.94 -3.21
C PRO A 21 4.39 -4.19 -3.76
N ALA A 22 4.96 -3.33 -2.94
CA ALA A 22 6.08 -2.48 -3.32
C ALA A 22 7.13 -2.46 -2.22
N LEU A 23 8.37 -2.10 -2.60
CA LEU A 23 9.41 -1.84 -1.62
C LEU A 23 9.04 -0.60 -0.79
N PRO A 24 9.58 -0.47 0.43
CA PRO A 24 9.34 0.72 1.25
C PRO A 24 9.73 2.00 0.49
N TYR A 25 8.93 3.04 0.65
CA TYR A 25 9.10 4.30 -0.09
C TYR A 25 10.43 5.00 0.19
N ASP A 26 11.03 4.73 1.34
CA ASP A 26 12.25 5.40 1.81
C ASP A 26 13.56 4.75 1.35
N VAL A 27 13.49 3.62 0.62
CA VAL A 27 14.69 2.94 0.10
C VAL A 27 15.09 3.40 -1.30
N MET A 28 14.36 4.36 -1.87
CA MET A 28 14.62 4.86 -3.22
C MET A 28 14.19 6.33 -3.35
N ASN A 29 14.79 7.04 -4.30
CA ASN A 29 14.35 8.40 -4.62
C ASN A 29 13.16 8.37 -5.59
N SER A 30 12.58 9.55 -5.87
CA SER A 30 11.39 9.65 -6.72
C SER A 30 11.66 9.22 -8.17
N ASP A 31 12.83 9.55 -8.73
CA ASP A 31 13.17 9.17 -10.09
C ASP A 31 13.33 7.65 -10.22
N GLU A 32 13.97 7.01 -9.25
CA GLU A 32 14.12 5.56 -9.21
C GLU A 32 12.77 4.86 -9.09
N ALA A 33 11.90 5.37 -8.22
CA ALA A 33 10.56 4.83 -8.04
C ALA A 33 9.73 4.94 -9.31
N LYS A 34 9.79 6.09 -9.97
CA LYS A 34 9.07 6.33 -11.23
C LYS A 34 9.49 5.35 -12.31
N GLU A 35 10.79 5.13 -12.47
CA GLU A 35 11.31 4.18 -13.45
C GLU A 35 10.89 2.75 -13.13
N MET A 36 10.93 2.37 -11.84
CA MET A 36 10.60 1.02 -11.40
C MET A 36 9.16 0.64 -11.72
N VAL A 37 8.22 1.58 -11.67
CA VAL A 37 6.78 1.30 -11.82
C VAL A 37 6.16 1.89 -13.08
N LYS A 38 6.97 2.33 -14.05
CA LYS A 38 6.46 2.98 -15.26
C LYS A 38 5.47 2.12 -16.04
N ASP A 39 5.60 0.80 -15.97
CA ASP A 39 4.72 -0.16 -16.63
C ASP A 39 3.78 -0.86 -15.66
N ASN A 40 3.72 -0.41 -14.41
CA ASN A 40 2.88 -1.03 -13.39
C ASN A 40 2.00 0.01 -12.68
N PRO A 41 0.81 0.30 -13.22
CA PRO A 41 -0.10 1.27 -12.60
C PRO A 41 -0.72 0.78 -11.29
N TYR A 42 -0.56 -0.50 -10.95
CA TYR A 42 -1.13 -1.08 -9.72
C TYR A 42 -0.18 -1.00 -8.52
N SER A 43 1.09 -0.65 -8.72
CA SER A 43 2.06 -0.63 -7.62
C SER A 43 1.62 0.33 -6.51
N PHE A 44 1.76 -0.13 -5.26
CA PHE A 44 1.45 0.69 -4.09
C PHE A 44 2.37 1.92 -3.97
N LEU A 45 3.49 1.95 -4.70
CA LEU A 45 4.34 3.14 -4.79
C LEU A 45 3.60 4.36 -5.32
N HIS A 46 2.57 4.18 -6.14
CA HIS A 46 1.73 5.28 -6.58
C HIS A 46 0.95 5.93 -5.44
N ILE A 47 0.85 5.25 -4.30
CA ILE A 47 0.19 5.76 -3.09
C ILE A 47 1.22 6.25 -2.09
N ASP A 48 2.20 5.41 -1.74
CA ASP A 48 3.24 5.74 -0.76
C ASP A 48 4.16 6.85 -1.25
N LYS A 49 4.35 6.96 -2.53
CA LYS A 49 5.26 7.92 -3.17
C LYS A 49 4.55 8.60 -4.34
N ALA A 50 3.38 9.15 -4.07
CA ALA A 50 2.47 9.67 -5.10
C ALA A 50 3.08 10.81 -5.93
N GLU A 51 4.14 11.47 -5.47
CA GLU A 51 4.84 12.50 -6.22
C GLU A 51 5.41 12.00 -7.55
N ILE A 52 5.58 10.68 -7.72
CA ILE A 52 6.03 10.11 -8.99
C ILE A 52 5.02 10.31 -10.12
N ASP A 53 3.75 10.52 -9.77
CA ASP A 53 2.67 10.76 -10.74
C ASP A 53 2.38 12.26 -10.95
N LEU A 54 3.21 13.12 -10.37
CA LEU A 54 3.09 14.58 -10.49
C LEU A 54 4.31 15.15 -11.20
N PRO A 55 4.25 16.42 -11.67
CA PRO A 55 5.38 17.04 -12.34
C PRO A 55 6.63 17.03 -11.48
N LYS A 56 7.79 16.86 -12.13
CA LYS A 56 9.08 16.90 -11.47
C LYS A 56 9.26 18.26 -10.77
N GLY A 57 9.76 18.23 -9.55
CA GLY A 57 9.95 19.44 -8.75
C GLY A 57 8.76 19.76 -7.85
N THR A 58 7.68 18.96 -7.89
CA THR A 58 6.56 19.11 -6.95
C THR A 58 7.06 18.87 -5.52
N ASP A 59 6.67 19.77 -4.59
CA ASP A 59 7.00 19.61 -3.18
C ASP A 59 6.34 18.33 -2.63
N ILE A 60 7.15 17.40 -2.13
CA ILE A 60 6.66 16.11 -1.63
C ILE A 60 5.76 16.23 -0.41
N TYR A 61 5.77 17.37 0.25
CA TYR A 61 4.89 17.66 1.42
C TYR A 61 3.69 18.51 1.05
N SER A 62 3.46 18.77 -0.25
CA SER A 62 2.32 19.58 -0.68
C SER A 62 1.01 18.81 -0.62
N ASP A 63 -0.10 19.54 -0.53
CA ASP A 63 -1.44 18.95 -0.53
C ASP A 63 -1.74 18.19 -1.81
N GLU A 64 -1.12 18.57 -2.93
CA GLU A 64 -1.27 17.86 -4.22
C GLU A 64 -0.81 16.41 -4.12
N VAL A 65 0.27 16.15 -3.40
CA VAL A 65 0.79 14.79 -3.21
C VAL A 65 -0.22 13.95 -2.44
N TYR A 66 -0.77 14.49 -1.36
CA TYR A 66 -1.75 13.77 -0.54
C TYR A 66 -3.05 13.52 -1.30
N ARG A 67 -3.51 14.49 -2.09
CA ARG A 67 -4.68 14.30 -2.94
C ARG A 67 -4.45 13.26 -4.02
N LYS A 68 -3.26 13.25 -4.61
CA LYS A 68 -2.90 12.24 -5.63
C LYS A 68 -2.84 10.85 -5.02
N ALA A 69 -2.27 10.71 -3.82
CA ALA A 69 -2.25 9.44 -3.10
C ALA A 69 -3.67 8.91 -2.85
N LYS A 70 -4.57 9.77 -2.38
CA LYS A 70 -5.97 9.42 -2.16
C LYS A 70 -6.65 8.99 -3.45
N GLU A 71 -6.47 9.74 -4.52
CA GLU A 71 -7.02 9.43 -5.84
C GLU A 71 -6.53 8.07 -6.33
N ASN A 72 -5.23 7.81 -6.20
CA ASN A 72 -4.64 6.55 -6.64
C ASN A 72 -5.17 5.37 -5.83
N LEU A 73 -5.36 5.53 -4.52
CA LEU A 73 -5.94 4.49 -3.67
C LEU A 73 -7.39 4.22 -4.07
N GLU A 74 -8.18 5.26 -4.26
CA GLU A 74 -9.58 5.14 -4.69
C GLU A 74 -9.70 4.45 -6.04
N ASN A 75 -8.76 4.71 -6.96
CA ASN A 75 -8.74 4.04 -8.26
C ASN A 75 -8.49 2.55 -8.13
N LEU A 76 -7.60 2.13 -7.23
CA LEU A 76 -7.39 0.69 -6.98
C LEU A 76 -8.66 0.03 -6.44
N GLU A 77 -9.40 0.71 -5.58
CA GLU A 77 -10.67 0.21 -5.05
C GLU A 77 -11.73 0.13 -6.14
N LYS A 78 -11.88 1.20 -6.93
CA LYS A 78 -12.91 1.27 -8.00
C LYS A 78 -12.69 0.26 -9.11
N THR A 79 -11.43 0.00 -9.47
CA THR A 79 -11.10 -0.96 -10.53
C THR A 79 -11.17 -2.42 -10.06
N GLY A 80 -11.38 -2.64 -8.77
CA GLY A 80 -11.41 -3.99 -8.20
C GLY A 80 -10.04 -4.59 -7.97
N ALA A 81 -8.95 -3.80 -8.12
CA ALA A 81 -7.60 -4.28 -7.82
C ALA A 81 -7.40 -4.51 -6.33
N LEU A 82 -8.06 -3.71 -5.49
CA LEU A 82 -8.15 -3.92 -4.05
C LEU A 82 -9.60 -4.22 -3.69
N ILE A 83 -9.81 -5.28 -2.92
CA ILE A 83 -11.14 -5.73 -2.52
C ILE A 83 -11.22 -5.75 -1.00
N GLN A 84 -12.23 -5.10 -0.45
CA GLN A 84 -12.46 -5.11 0.98
C GLN A 84 -13.13 -6.40 1.42
N ASP A 85 -12.66 -7.01 2.50
CA ASP A 85 -13.31 -8.17 3.09
C ASP A 85 -14.70 -7.82 3.61
N LYS A 86 -15.63 -8.76 3.50
CA LYS A 86 -17.03 -8.54 3.85
C LYS A 86 -17.29 -8.52 5.35
N LYS A 87 -16.38 -9.12 6.14
CA LYS A 87 -16.50 -9.22 7.58
C LYS A 87 -15.21 -8.80 8.26
N PRO A 88 -15.28 -8.21 9.47
CA PRO A 88 -14.08 -7.96 10.25
C PRO A 88 -13.35 -9.26 10.57
N CYS A 89 -12.05 -9.26 10.34
CA CYS A 89 -11.18 -10.43 10.55
C CYS A 89 -9.88 -10.00 11.21
N PHE A 90 -9.22 -10.95 11.85
CA PHE A 90 -7.80 -10.88 12.12
C PHE A 90 -7.08 -11.59 10.99
N TYR A 91 -5.87 -11.15 10.68
CA TYR A 91 -5.12 -11.67 9.54
C TYR A 91 -3.83 -12.30 10.01
N ILE A 92 -3.39 -13.34 9.30
CA ILE A 92 -2.11 -13.98 9.55
C ILE A 92 -1.13 -13.44 8.54
N TYR A 93 -0.03 -12.86 9.04
CA TYR A 93 1.05 -12.38 8.19
C TYR A 93 2.27 -13.28 8.39
N ARG A 94 2.71 -13.92 7.31
CA ARG A 94 3.90 -14.77 7.34
C ARG A 94 4.99 -14.12 6.49
N GLN A 95 6.14 -13.93 7.10
CA GLN A 95 7.31 -13.41 6.41
C GLN A 95 8.40 -14.47 6.39
N ILE A 96 8.94 -14.74 5.21
CA ILE A 96 10.02 -15.70 5.03
C ILE A 96 11.24 -14.93 4.51
N MET A 97 12.33 -14.97 5.26
CA MET A 97 13.56 -14.29 4.90
C MET A 97 14.76 -15.18 5.24
N ASN A 98 15.64 -15.42 4.27
CA ASN A 98 16.82 -16.28 4.44
C ASN A 98 16.47 -17.67 5.01
N GLY A 99 15.36 -18.24 4.56
CA GLY A 99 14.87 -19.55 5.03
C GLY A 99 14.21 -19.53 6.39
N ARG A 100 14.13 -18.37 7.04
CA ARG A 100 13.50 -18.22 8.35
C ARG A 100 12.09 -17.70 8.20
N SER A 101 11.13 -18.37 8.81
CA SER A 101 9.72 -18.00 8.80
C SER A 101 9.32 -17.32 10.09
N GLN A 102 8.64 -16.17 9.99
CA GLN A 102 8.01 -15.49 11.11
C GLN A 102 6.54 -15.31 10.82
N THR A 103 5.68 -15.61 11.78
CA THR A 103 4.22 -15.48 11.60
C THR A 103 3.66 -14.59 12.71
N GLY A 104 2.82 -13.64 12.32
CA GLY A 104 2.18 -12.73 13.26
C GLY A 104 0.70 -12.60 12.97
N ILE A 105 -0.02 -12.01 13.92
CA ILE A 105 -1.44 -11.71 13.79
C ILE A 105 -1.60 -10.21 13.59
N VAL A 106 -2.34 -9.82 12.56
CA VAL A 106 -2.60 -8.42 12.22
C VAL A 106 -4.01 -8.04 12.64
N GLY A 107 -4.12 -6.92 13.33
CA GLY A 107 -5.40 -6.35 13.74
C GLY A 107 -5.25 -4.84 13.92
N CYS A 108 -6.33 -4.20 14.35
CA CYS A 108 -6.33 -2.77 14.65
C CYS A 108 -6.17 -2.54 16.15
N ALA A 109 -5.21 -1.70 16.53
CA ALA A 109 -5.02 -1.30 17.92
C ALA A 109 -5.46 0.15 18.10
N SER A 110 -6.16 0.44 19.20
CA SER A 110 -6.51 1.82 19.51
C SER A 110 -5.27 2.64 19.87
N ILE A 111 -5.33 3.93 19.55
CA ILE A 111 -4.29 4.89 19.95
C ILE A 111 -4.83 5.62 21.18
N ASP A 112 -4.30 5.28 22.33
CA ASP A 112 -4.73 5.89 23.62
C ASP A 112 -3.59 6.69 24.23
#